data_5aa0f7eb2725e1eb3efd21fb836f48c9
#
_entry.id   5aa0f7eb2725e1eb3efd21fb836f48c9
#
_cell.length_a   1.000
_cell.length_b   1.000
_cell.length_c   1.000
_cell.angle_alpha   90.00
_cell.angle_beta   90.00
_cell.angle_gamma   90.00
#
_symmetry.space_group_name_H-M   'P 1'
#
loop_
_entity.id
_entity.type
_entity.pdbx_description
1 polymer ?
#
loop_
_entity_poly.entity_id
_entity_poly.type
_entity_poly.pdbx_seq_one_letter_code
_entity_poly.pdbx_strand_id
1 'polypeptide(L)'
;MQVAVSVIDELSRLASCSDDLTILASDEVHADLQLLGSDLSKFSDYQIFNTYGLSTLWSGLGSKVRGHNVVFTLFGPLYLASVPSINIVGFAQAWIIYPDNEIYRSFTAFRKLTSRLKFFSQALVFKRADRLVVELEHVKDQLAGRGVADARRIDVVHNGLSSVYLYPERWKSLQTAIVKTRFSIGFVGRDYPHKNTKLFPQIKRLLLDLHDLSVDFYVTFNAKEWAATTEFFQASVNNVGVLYSAQCPTFYQQMDAVIFPSFLECFSATPLEALVMEKPLFASDRGFIRDVCGDYAWYFNPENPVEAANLIATYVNKNMGHDDVRLAAARQHVIQFSNARQRAVDYLSLMQTIATDRSVA
;
A
#
# COMPACT_ATOMS: atom_id res chain seq x y z
N MET A 1 1.21 6.60 -0.32
CA MET A 1 1.99 7.48 0.58
C MET A 1 3.20 6.76 1.16
N GLN A 2 3.08 5.72 1.98
CA GLN A 2 4.22 5.00 2.60
C GLN A 2 5.33 4.57 1.62
N VAL A 3 4.98 4.07 0.43
CA VAL A 3 5.97 3.69 -0.59
C VAL A 3 6.79 4.89 -1.05
N ALA A 4 6.16 6.03 -1.32
CA ALA A 4 6.87 7.25 -1.72
C ALA A 4 7.83 7.73 -0.62
N VAL A 5 7.36 7.78 0.61
CA VAL A 5 8.18 8.13 1.78
C VAL A 5 9.38 7.20 1.90
N SER A 6 9.15 5.89 1.84
CA SER A 6 10.22 4.88 1.96
C SER A 6 11.24 4.97 0.81
N VAL A 7 10.80 5.23 -0.43
CA VAL A 7 11.72 5.39 -1.57
C VAL A 7 12.58 6.65 -1.42
N ILE A 8 11.97 7.79 -1.10
CA ILE A 8 12.69 9.05 -0.96
C ILE A 8 13.65 9.00 0.25
N ASP A 9 13.24 8.42 1.37
CA ASP A 9 14.09 8.23 2.55
C ASP A 9 15.33 7.38 2.21
N GLU A 10 15.18 6.29 1.48
CA GLU A 10 16.31 5.47 1.06
C GLU A 10 17.20 6.16 0.02
N LEU A 11 16.62 6.86 -0.96
CA LEU A 11 17.38 7.64 -1.94
C LEU A 11 18.22 8.72 -1.26
N SER A 12 17.70 9.38 -0.22
CA SER A 12 18.45 10.40 0.52
C SER A 12 19.70 9.86 1.24
N ARG A 13 19.79 8.52 1.41
CA ARG A 13 20.91 7.81 2.04
C ARG A 13 21.91 7.23 1.04
N LEU A 14 21.59 7.26 -0.25
CA LEU A 14 22.49 6.77 -1.29
C LEU A 14 23.43 7.89 -1.74
N ALA A 15 24.73 7.72 -1.53
CA ALA A 15 25.74 8.72 -1.83
C ALA A 15 25.83 9.10 -3.31
N SER A 16 25.31 8.27 -4.21
CA SER A 16 25.40 8.45 -5.68
C SER A 16 24.20 9.16 -6.32
N CYS A 17 23.20 9.59 -5.53
CA CYS A 17 21.91 10.07 -6.08
C CYS A 17 21.76 11.58 -6.12
N SER A 18 22.70 12.37 -5.53
CA SER A 18 22.41 13.76 -5.18
C SER A 18 22.34 14.72 -6.38
N ASP A 19 23.14 14.50 -7.42
CA ASP A 19 23.42 15.58 -8.38
C ASP A 19 22.44 15.68 -9.56
N ASP A 20 21.66 14.61 -9.85
CA ASP A 20 20.79 14.54 -11.04
C ASP A 20 19.30 14.30 -10.75
N LEU A 21 18.91 14.27 -9.46
CA LEU A 21 17.53 14.00 -9.07
C LEU A 21 16.77 15.24 -8.60
N THR A 22 15.68 15.57 -9.30
CA THR A 22 14.64 16.47 -8.82
C THR A 22 13.49 15.66 -8.22
N ILE A 23 13.12 15.96 -6.99
CA ILE A 23 12.01 15.30 -6.28
C ILE A 23 10.82 16.26 -6.16
N LEU A 24 9.66 15.85 -6.64
CA LEU A 24 8.39 16.54 -6.42
C LEU A 24 7.54 15.68 -5.45
N ALA A 25 7.36 16.15 -4.23
CA ALA A 25 6.63 15.45 -3.18
C ALA A 25 5.39 16.24 -2.73
N SER A 26 4.31 15.55 -2.35
CA SER A 26 3.15 16.21 -1.74
C SER A 26 3.45 16.67 -0.31
N ASP A 27 2.63 17.60 0.23
CA ASP A 27 2.71 18.02 1.63
C ASP A 27 2.67 16.83 2.60
N GLU A 28 1.80 15.85 2.33
CA GLU A 28 1.66 14.67 3.19
C GLU A 28 2.93 13.81 3.19
N VAL A 29 3.56 13.63 2.03
CA VAL A 29 4.83 12.89 1.91
C VAL A 29 5.96 13.66 2.58
N HIS A 30 6.00 14.98 2.39
CA HIS A 30 7.01 15.85 3.02
C HIS A 30 6.92 15.80 4.55
N ALA A 31 5.72 15.92 5.12
CA ALA A 31 5.52 15.86 6.56
C ALA A 31 5.96 14.51 7.16
N ASP A 32 5.69 13.42 6.46
CA ASP A 32 6.11 12.06 6.90
C ASP A 32 7.64 11.90 6.83
N LEU A 33 8.30 12.41 5.78
CA LEU A 33 9.76 12.43 5.66
C LEU A 33 10.43 13.25 6.77
N GLN A 34 9.85 14.40 7.14
CA GLN A 34 10.34 15.19 8.27
C GLN A 34 10.25 14.43 9.59
N LEU A 35 9.14 13.74 9.85
CA LEU A 35 8.97 12.91 11.04
C LEU A 35 9.96 11.74 11.10
N LEU A 36 10.33 11.18 9.95
CA LEU A 36 11.36 10.15 9.83
C LEU A 36 12.78 10.70 10.03
N GLY A 37 12.98 12.02 9.96
CA GLY A 37 14.30 12.65 10.01
C GLY A 37 15.13 12.40 8.73
N SER A 38 14.46 12.31 7.57
CA SER A 38 15.13 12.13 6.28
C SER A 38 15.90 13.39 5.87
N ASP A 39 17.14 13.23 5.40
CA ASP A 39 17.98 14.36 4.96
C ASP A 39 17.66 14.74 3.51
N LEU A 40 16.71 15.66 3.34
CA LEU A 40 16.26 16.13 2.03
C LEU A 40 17.24 17.06 1.33
N SER A 41 18.27 17.58 2.02
CA SER A 41 19.33 18.42 1.45
C SER A 41 20.26 17.65 0.50
N LYS A 42 20.16 16.32 0.49
CA LYS A 42 20.92 15.45 -0.41
C LYS A 42 20.43 15.48 -1.87
N PHE A 43 19.24 16.00 -2.12
CA PHE A 43 18.71 16.10 -3.48
C PHE A 43 19.13 17.45 -4.09
N SER A 44 19.52 17.48 -5.35
CA SER A 44 19.87 18.70 -6.08
C SER A 44 18.70 19.70 -6.13
N ASP A 45 17.49 19.18 -6.24
CA ASP A 45 16.26 19.96 -6.19
C ASP A 45 15.14 19.13 -5.53
N TYR A 46 14.61 19.64 -4.41
CA TYR A 46 13.47 19.07 -3.71
C TYR A 46 12.38 20.12 -3.57
N GLN A 47 11.20 19.83 -4.10
CA GLN A 47 10.07 20.74 -4.09
C GLN A 47 8.81 20.08 -3.53
N ILE A 48 8.04 20.84 -2.73
CA ILE A 48 6.69 20.46 -2.35
C ILE A 48 5.76 20.82 -3.51
N PHE A 49 5.07 19.82 -4.03
CA PHE A 49 4.19 20.00 -5.18
C PHE A 49 2.96 19.11 -5.10
N ASN A 50 1.82 19.74 -4.85
CA ASN A 50 0.54 19.03 -4.73
C ASN A 50 -0.18 18.98 -6.07
N THR A 51 -0.41 17.76 -6.57
CA THR A 51 -1.23 17.54 -7.76
C THR A 51 -1.93 16.19 -7.64
N TYR A 52 -3.18 16.12 -8.09
CA TYR A 52 -3.95 14.89 -8.01
C TYR A 52 -4.93 14.78 -9.19
N GLY A 53 -4.94 13.60 -9.84
CA GLY A 53 -5.88 13.28 -10.89
C GLY A 53 -5.86 14.29 -12.04
N LEU A 54 -7.02 14.70 -12.53
CA LEU A 54 -7.15 15.61 -13.66
C LEU A 54 -6.64 17.04 -13.38
N SER A 55 -6.55 17.45 -12.10
CA SER A 55 -5.99 18.80 -11.77
C SER A 55 -4.53 18.94 -12.21
N THR A 56 -3.84 17.83 -12.42
CA THR A 56 -2.48 17.79 -12.96
C THR A 56 -2.36 18.54 -14.30
N LEU A 57 -3.40 18.54 -15.12
CA LEU A 57 -3.41 19.22 -16.43
C LEU A 57 -3.18 20.73 -16.32
N TRP A 58 -3.60 21.34 -15.20
CA TRP A 58 -3.53 22.79 -14.96
C TRP A 58 -2.58 23.16 -13.82
N SER A 59 -1.88 22.19 -13.23
CA SER A 59 -1.03 22.40 -12.05
C SER A 59 0.30 23.07 -12.33
N GLY A 60 0.68 23.23 -13.60
CA GLY A 60 2.03 23.67 -13.98
C GLY A 60 3.09 22.56 -13.93
N LEU A 61 2.71 21.31 -13.66
CA LEU A 61 3.63 20.16 -13.64
C LEU A 61 4.39 20.04 -14.97
N GLY A 62 3.73 20.30 -16.11
CA GLY A 62 4.37 20.25 -17.42
C GLY A 62 5.59 21.15 -17.56
N SER A 63 5.62 22.32 -16.90
CA SER A 63 6.80 23.19 -16.89
C SER A 63 7.92 22.66 -15.99
N LYS A 64 7.58 22.01 -14.89
CA LYS A 64 8.54 21.43 -13.94
C LYS A 64 9.25 20.20 -14.48
N VAL A 65 8.56 19.38 -15.29
CA VAL A 65 9.17 18.18 -15.90
C VAL A 65 9.94 18.49 -17.19
N ARG A 66 9.84 19.72 -17.70
CA ARG A 66 10.56 20.12 -18.92
C ARG A 66 12.05 20.23 -18.62
N GLY A 67 12.88 19.69 -19.51
CA GLY A 67 14.34 19.71 -19.37
C GLY A 67 14.91 18.47 -18.67
N HIS A 68 14.07 17.59 -18.13
CA HIS A 68 14.51 16.30 -17.60
C HIS A 68 14.51 15.23 -18.70
N ASN A 69 15.48 14.32 -18.70
CA ASN A 69 15.57 13.22 -19.67
C ASN A 69 14.52 12.13 -19.36
N VAL A 70 14.28 11.87 -18.09
CA VAL A 70 13.34 10.86 -17.58
C VAL A 70 12.43 11.51 -16.54
N VAL A 71 11.15 11.19 -16.58
CA VAL A 71 10.15 11.52 -15.57
C VAL A 71 9.57 10.24 -15.02
N PHE A 72 9.78 9.97 -13.74
CA PHE A 72 9.21 8.81 -13.05
C PHE A 72 8.08 9.25 -12.13
N THR A 73 6.87 8.82 -12.43
CA THR A 73 5.70 8.96 -11.58
C THR A 73 5.52 7.68 -10.77
N LEU A 74 5.82 7.72 -9.49
CA LEU A 74 5.85 6.52 -8.63
C LEU A 74 4.54 5.73 -8.66
N PHE A 75 3.38 6.42 -8.63
CA PHE A 75 2.07 5.82 -8.87
C PHE A 75 1.22 6.73 -9.76
N GLY A 76 0.83 6.20 -10.92
CA GLY A 76 0.00 6.91 -11.90
C GLY A 76 -1.49 6.63 -11.77
N PRO A 77 -2.24 7.02 -12.79
CA PRO A 77 -1.80 7.53 -14.10
C PRO A 77 -1.34 8.99 -14.07
N LEU A 78 -0.38 9.34 -14.94
CA LEU A 78 0.08 10.72 -15.10
C LEU A 78 -0.80 11.45 -16.13
N TYR A 79 -1.59 12.40 -15.67
CA TYR A 79 -2.48 13.21 -16.50
C TYR A 79 -1.74 14.45 -17.02
N LEU A 80 -0.87 14.25 -18.02
CA LEU A 80 -0.29 15.33 -18.82
C LEU A 80 -0.63 15.12 -20.28
N ALA A 81 -0.85 16.21 -21.00
CA ALA A 81 -1.14 16.16 -22.44
C ALA A 81 0.06 15.62 -23.23
N SER A 82 1.26 16.05 -22.86
CA SER A 82 2.53 15.59 -23.40
C SER A 82 3.60 15.62 -22.31
N VAL A 83 4.44 14.60 -22.28
CA VAL A 83 5.67 14.55 -21.47
C VAL A 83 6.83 14.58 -22.47
N PRO A 84 7.66 15.64 -22.48
CA PRO A 84 8.77 15.76 -23.45
C PRO A 84 9.92 14.79 -23.17
N SER A 85 9.90 14.16 -22.01
CA SER A 85 10.89 13.22 -21.50
C SER A 85 10.38 11.78 -21.62
N ILE A 86 11.24 10.80 -21.38
CA ILE A 86 10.78 9.42 -21.21
C ILE A 86 9.91 9.33 -19.97
N ASN A 87 8.68 8.90 -20.16
CA ASN A 87 7.66 8.83 -19.12
C ASN A 87 7.57 7.40 -18.54
N ILE A 88 8.09 7.22 -17.33
CA ILE A 88 7.99 5.98 -16.55
C ILE A 88 6.86 6.15 -15.54
N VAL A 89 5.92 5.22 -15.48
CA VAL A 89 4.77 5.31 -14.58
C VAL A 89 4.61 4.03 -13.77
N GLY A 90 4.66 4.15 -12.46
CA GLY A 90 4.31 3.07 -11.53
C GLY A 90 2.81 2.78 -11.57
N PHE A 91 2.46 1.50 -11.63
CA PHE A 91 1.09 1.05 -11.73
C PHE A 91 0.62 0.37 -10.44
N ALA A 92 -0.41 0.94 -9.82
CA ALA A 92 -1.02 0.40 -8.60
C ALA A 92 -2.57 0.42 -8.67
N GLN A 93 -3.15 0.14 -9.87
CA GLN A 93 -4.60 0.23 -10.06
C GLN A 93 -5.24 -1.16 -10.25
N ALA A 94 -5.53 -1.82 -9.13
CA ALA A 94 -6.07 -3.17 -9.11
C ALA A 94 -7.39 -3.33 -9.88
N TRP A 95 -8.24 -2.31 -9.95
CA TRP A 95 -9.50 -2.36 -10.69
C TRP A 95 -9.33 -2.53 -12.20
N ILE A 96 -8.15 -2.18 -12.75
CA ILE A 96 -7.84 -2.39 -14.16
C ILE A 96 -7.48 -3.86 -14.42
N ILE A 97 -6.72 -4.49 -13.52
CA ILE A 97 -6.31 -5.89 -13.69
C ILE A 97 -7.40 -6.89 -13.24
N TYR A 98 -8.33 -6.46 -12.38
CA TYR A 98 -9.48 -7.26 -11.92
C TYR A 98 -10.81 -6.57 -12.28
N PRO A 99 -11.19 -6.48 -13.58
CA PRO A 99 -12.39 -5.75 -14.03
C PRO A 99 -13.70 -6.43 -13.65
N ASP A 100 -13.67 -7.74 -13.38
CA ASP A 100 -14.82 -8.54 -12.97
C ASP A 100 -14.61 -9.06 -11.55
N ASN A 101 -14.68 -8.14 -10.57
CA ASN A 101 -14.49 -8.46 -9.16
C ASN A 101 -15.81 -8.44 -8.39
N GLU A 102 -15.80 -9.05 -7.20
CA GLU A 102 -16.97 -9.25 -6.34
C GLU A 102 -17.58 -7.93 -5.87
N ILE A 103 -16.79 -6.86 -5.75
CA ILE A 103 -17.23 -5.56 -5.24
C ILE A 103 -18.34 -4.98 -6.12
N TYR A 104 -18.31 -5.26 -7.43
CA TYR A 104 -19.35 -4.82 -8.36
C TYR A 104 -20.73 -5.42 -8.07
N ARG A 105 -20.84 -6.49 -7.27
CA ARG A 105 -22.14 -7.04 -6.85
C ARG A 105 -22.88 -6.08 -5.92
N SER A 106 -22.17 -5.27 -5.15
CA SER A 106 -22.72 -4.28 -4.22
C SER A 106 -23.04 -2.92 -4.89
N PHE A 107 -22.66 -2.73 -6.16
CA PHE A 107 -22.86 -1.47 -6.86
C PHE A 107 -24.21 -1.46 -7.62
N THR A 108 -24.87 -0.30 -7.63
CA THR A 108 -25.98 -0.06 -8.56
C THR A 108 -25.50 -0.15 -10.01
N ALA A 109 -26.38 -0.43 -10.96
CA ALA A 109 -26.01 -0.52 -12.38
C ALA A 109 -25.30 0.76 -12.88
N PHE A 110 -25.78 1.93 -12.47
CA PHE A 110 -25.17 3.22 -12.81
C PHE A 110 -23.76 3.36 -12.22
N ARG A 111 -23.56 3.03 -10.93
CA ARG A 111 -22.27 3.07 -10.27
C ARG A 111 -21.28 2.07 -10.88
N LYS A 112 -21.76 0.89 -11.26
CA LYS A 112 -20.95 -0.12 -11.95
C LYS A 112 -20.46 0.39 -13.31
N LEU A 113 -21.35 0.98 -14.11
CA LEU A 113 -21.01 1.55 -15.41
C LEU A 113 -20.00 2.70 -15.30
N THR A 114 -20.27 3.67 -14.42
CA THR A 114 -19.36 4.81 -14.21
C THR A 114 -17.99 4.39 -13.70
N SER A 115 -17.93 3.38 -12.81
CA SER A 115 -16.68 2.79 -12.34
C SER A 115 -15.88 2.13 -13.48
N ARG A 116 -16.55 1.32 -14.30
CA ARG A 116 -15.90 0.68 -15.46
C ARG A 116 -15.38 1.71 -16.47
N LEU A 117 -16.16 2.74 -16.78
CA LEU A 117 -15.72 3.83 -17.66
C LEU A 117 -14.51 4.59 -17.09
N LYS A 118 -14.53 4.86 -15.78
CA LYS A 118 -13.39 5.49 -15.09
C LYS A 118 -12.12 4.65 -15.25
N PHE A 119 -12.16 3.37 -14.94
CA PHE A 119 -10.96 2.53 -15.00
C PHE A 119 -10.51 2.22 -16.42
N PHE A 120 -11.46 2.14 -17.36
CA PHE A 120 -11.13 2.07 -18.78
C PHE A 120 -10.40 3.34 -19.27
N SER A 121 -10.88 4.53 -18.90
CA SER A 121 -10.19 5.78 -19.26
C SER A 121 -8.80 5.88 -18.60
N GLN A 122 -8.65 5.42 -17.37
CA GLN A 122 -7.33 5.34 -16.72
C GLN A 122 -6.39 4.38 -17.44
N ALA A 123 -6.89 3.21 -17.88
CA ALA A 123 -6.08 2.27 -18.66
C ALA A 123 -5.56 2.90 -19.96
N LEU A 124 -6.37 3.72 -20.63
CA LEU A 124 -5.92 4.47 -21.82
C LEU A 124 -4.82 5.49 -21.50
N VAL A 125 -4.85 6.10 -20.32
CA VAL A 125 -3.78 7.00 -19.87
C VAL A 125 -2.50 6.22 -19.57
N PHE A 126 -2.59 5.07 -18.90
CA PHE A 126 -1.43 4.19 -18.67
C PHE A 126 -0.77 3.70 -19.96
N LYS A 127 -1.54 3.43 -21.02
CA LYS A 127 -1.00 3.07 -22.36
C LYS A 127 -0.03 4.10 -22.94
N ARG A 128 -0.15 5.36 -22.53
CA ARG A 128 0.68 6.48 -23.02
C ARG A 128 2.06 6.55 -22.34
N ALA A 129 2.27 5.82 -21.23
CA ALA A 129 3.57 5.72 -20.61
C ALA A 129 4.57 5.00 -21.52
N ASP A 130 5.81 5.45 -21.61
CA ASP A 130 6.87 4.76 -22.35
C ASP A 130 7.23 3.45 -21.67
N ARG A 131 7.27 3.45 -20.34
CA ARG A 131 7.48 2.27 -19.49
C ARG A 131 6.48 2.26 -18.34
N LEU A 132 6.00 1.09 -17.98
CA LEU A 132 5.25 0.86 -16.73
C LEU A 132 6.12 0.11 -15.73
N VAL A 133 5.98 0.45 -14.47
CA VAL A 133 6.62 -0.30 -13.38
C VAL A 133 5.54 -0.89 -12.50
N VAL A 134 5.65 -2.17 -12.24
CA VAL A 134 4.75 -2.93 -11.36
C VAL A 134 5.52 -3.58 -10.23
N GLU A 135 4.81 -3.98 -9.18
CA GLU A 135 5.42 -4.50 -7.97
C GLU A 135 5.51 -6.04 -7.94
N LEU A 136 4.74 -6.74 -8.81
CA LEU A 136 4.68 -8.21 -8.86
C LEU A 136 4.54 -8.71 -10.31
N GLU A 137 5.09 -9.88 -10.59
CA GLU A 137 5.06 -10.50 -11.92
C GLU A 137 3.62 -10.74 -12.41
N HIS A 138 2.72 -11.23 -11.55
CA HIS A 138 1.34 -11.46 -11.94
C HIS A 138 0.63 -10.17 -12.40
N VAL A 139 1.00 -9.01 -11.85
CA VAL A 139 0.45 -7.71 -12.28
C VAL A 139 0.93 -7.37 -13.68
N LYS A 140 2.22 -7.66 -13.99
CA LYS A 140 2.78 -7.53 -15.35
C LYS A 140 2.03 -8.40 -16.35
N ASP A 141 1.82 -9.68 -16.00
CA ASP A 141 1.11 -10.63 -16.87
C ASP A 141 -0.33 -10.19 -17.14
N GLN A 142 -1.03 -9.72 -16.11
CA GLN A 142 -2.39 -9.20 -16.26
C GLN A 142 -2.45 -7.94 -17.13
N LEU A 143 -1.52 -7.02 -16.98
CA LEU A 143 -1.47 -5.80 -17.82
C LEU A 143 -1.17 -6.11 -19.27
N ALA A 144 -0.21 -7.01 -19.51
CA ALA A 144 0.15 -7.46 -20.86
C ALA A 144 -1.02 -8.21 -21.52
N GLY A 145 -1.61 -9.18 -20.80
CA GLY A 145 -2.75 -9.97 -21.28
C GLY A 145 -3.99 -9.13 -21.59
N ARG A 146 -4.15 -7.97 -20.95
CA ARG A 146 -5.23 -7.00 -21.21
C ARG A 146 -4.88 -5.96 -22.27
N GLY A 147 -3.68 -6.02 -22.83
CA GLY A 147 -3.22 -5.07 -23.85
C GLY A 147 -3.14 -3.62 -23.31
N VAL A 148 -2.86 -3.44 -22.01
CA VAL A 148 -2.56 -2.11 -21.45
C VAL A 148 -1.16 -1.68 -21.86
N ALA A 149 -0.19 -2.58 -21.88
CA ALA A 149 1.13 -2.35 -22.43
C ALA A 149 1.73 -3.67 -22.96
N ASP A 150 2.70 -3.59 -23.88
CA ASP A 150 3.53 -4.74 -24.26
C ASP A 150 4.37 -5.18 -23.03
N ALA A 151 4.53 -6.49 -22.83
CA ALA A 151 5.29 -7.04 -21.70
C ALA A 151 6.73 -6.50 -21.61
N ARG A 152 7.35 -6.16 -22.77
CA ARG A 152 8.69 -5.56 -22.85
C ARG A 152 8.75 -4.12 -22.34
N ARG A 153 7.61 -3.46 -22.21
CA ARG A 153 7.45 -2.10 -21.64
C ARG A 153 7.02 -2.12 -20.20
N ILE A 154 6.97 -3.28 -19.54
CA ILE A 154 6.57 -3.43 -18.14
C ILE A 154 7.76 -4.01 -17.37
N ASP A 155 8.33 -3.19 -16.49
CA ASP A 155 9.37 -3.58 -15.57
C ASP A 155 8.78 -4.02 -14.24
N VAL A 156 9.39 -5.00 -13.60
CA VAL A 156 9.00 -5.42 -12.25
C VAL A 156 10.06 -4.95 -11.28
N VAL A 157 9.63 -4.08 -10.34
CA VAL A 157 10.45 -3.67 -9.21
C VAL A 157 9.67 -4.02 -7.96
N HIS A 158 10.12 -5.07 -7.27
CA HIS A 158 9.42 -5.58 -6.10
C HIS A 158 9.31 -4.53 -5.02
N ASN A 159 8.09 -4.30 -4.56
CA ASN A 159 7.87 -3.50 -3.38
C ASN A 159 8.31 -4.30 -2.14
N GLY A 160 8.76 -3.60 -1.14
CA GLY A 160 9.27 -4.20 0.06
C GLY A 160 8.88 -3.43 1.31
N LEU A 161 9.29 -3.99 2.41
CA LEU A 161 9.11 -3.41 3.72
C LEU A 161 9.86 -2.06 3.82
N SER A 162 9.23 -1.05 4.41
CA SER A 162 9.92 0.18 4.79
C SER A 162 10.98 -0.10 5.86
N SER A 163 12.15 0.50 5.71
CA SER A 163 13.25 0.32 6.68
C SER A 163 12.89 0.79 8.09
N VAL A 164 11.91 1.66 8.26
CA VAL A 164 11.46 2.12 9.59
C VAL A 164 11.12 0.97 10.53
N TYR A 165 10.60 -0.15 10.01
CA TYR A 165 10.28 -1.33 10.82
C TYR A 165 11.50 -2.04 11.40
N LEU A 166 12.67 -1.83 10.83
CA LEU A 166 13.94 -2.43 11.25
C LEU A 166 14.73 -1.55 12.23
N TYR A 167 14.31 -0.29 12.42
CA TYR A 167 15.02 0.70 13.22
C TYR A 167 14.10 1.28 14.33
N PRO A 168 13.98 0.59 15.50
CA PRO A 168 13.08 1.01 16.59
C PRO A 168 13.33 2.44 17.10
N GLU A 169 14.56 2.95 16.99
CA GLU A 169 14.92 4.32 17.36
C GLU A 169 14.24 5.39 16.51
N ARG A 170 13.70 5.00 15.35
CA ARG A 170 12.93 5.88 14.45
C ARG A 170 11.44 5.88 14.72
N TRP A 171 10.95 4.97 15.58
CA TRP A 171 9.54 4.86 15.85
C TRP A 171 9.03 6.04 16.66
N LYS A 172 7.81 6.45 16.39
CA LYS A 172 7.14 7.56 17.08
C LYS A 172 5.90 7.08 17.80
N SER A 173 5.61 7.72 18.92
CA SER A 173 4.40 7.46 19.69
C SER A 173 3.14 7.80 18.90
N LEU A 174 2.06 7.11 19.20
CA LEU A 174 0.73 7.45 18.69
C LEU A 174 0.25 8.76 19.32
N GLN A 175 -0.55 9.51 18.58
CA GLN A 175 -1.18 10.73 19.11
C GLN A 175 -2.27 10.39 20.14
N THR A 176 -2.99 9.28 19.91
CA THR A 176 -4.03 8.79 20.81
C THR A 176 -3.55 7.52 21.49
N ALA A 177 -3.56 7.48 22.81
CA ALA A 177 -3.24 6.28 23.57
C ALA A 177 -4.32 5.20 23.35
N ILE A 178 -3.89 3.96 23.11
CA ILE A 178 -4.77 2.80 23.02
C ILE A 178 -4.84 2.16 24.40
N VAL A 179 -6.04 2.18 25.02
CA VAL A 179 -6.28 1.47 26.27
C VAL A 179 -6.77 0.06 25.93
N LYS A 180 -5.88 -0.89 26.06
CA LYS A 180 -6.13 -2.28 25.68
C LYS A 180 -6.75 -3.04 26.85
N THR A 181 -7.96 -3.54 26.67
CA THR A 181 -8.70 -4.33 27.67
C THR A 181 -9.09 -5.73 27.17
N ARG A 182 -8.97 -5.97 25.87
CA ARG A 182 -9.36 -7.21 25.19
C ARG A 182 -8.36 -7.56 24.11
N PHE A 183 -8.50 -8.74 23.51
CA PHE A 183 -7.76 -9.10 22.31
C PHE A 183 -8.01 -8.06 21.20
N SER A 184 -6.95 -7.44 20.74
CA SER A 184 -7.00 -6.25 19.88
C SER A 184 -6.52 -6.57 18.47
N ILE A 185 -7.37 -6.33 17.48
CA ILE A 185 -7.09 -6.61 16.07
C ILE A 185 -6.98 -5.29 15.31
N GLY A 186 -5.80 -5.05 14.72
CA GLY A 186 -5.49 -3.82 14.00
C GLY A 186 -5.72 -3.93 12.50
N PHE A 187 -6.11 -2.82 11.88
CA PHE A 187 -6.12 -2.61 10.44
C PHE A 187 -5.46 -1.27 10.11
N VAL A 188 -4.39 -1.31 9.33
CA VAL A 188 -3.73 -0.10 8.81
C VAL A 188 -4.12 0.09 7.35
N GLY A 189 -4.83 1.17 7.05
CA GLY A 189 -5.28 1.46 5.68
C GLY A 189 -6.43 2.46 5.63
N ARG A 190 -6.86 2.77 4.40
CA ARG A 190 -7.96 3.69 4.08
C ARG A 190 -9.25 2.91 3.88
N ASP A 191 -10.40 3.54 4.10
CA ASP A 191 -11.71 2.90 3.90
C ASP A 191 -12.12 2.89 2.41
N TYR A 192 -11.39 2.13 1.61
CA TYR A 192 -11.76 1.89 0.22
C TYR A 192 -12.66 0.66 0.09
N PRO A 193 -13.60 0.64 -0.89
CA PRO A 193 -14.52 -0.50 -1.06
C PRO A 193 -13.83 -1.87 -1.18
N HIS A 194 -12.66 -1.92 -1.79
CA HIS A 194 -11.89 -3.15 -1.94
C HIS A 194 -11.20 -3.62 -0.65
N LYS A 195 -11.02 -2.75 0.34
CA LYS A 195 -10.45 -3.10 1.65
C LYS A 195 -11.41 -3.88 2.55
N ASN A 196 -12.71 -3.90 2.21
CA ASN A 196 -13.74 -4.73 2.86
C ASN A 196 -13.85 -4.56 4.38
N THR A 197 -13.60 -3.36 4.87
CA THR A 197 -13.62 -3.04 6.32
C THR A 197 -15.00 -3.24 6.95
N LYS A 198 -16.07 -3.25 6.14
CA LYS A 198 -17.45 -3.54 6.57
C LYS A 198 -17.63 -4.88 7.27
N LEU A 199 -16.66 -5.80 7.12
CA LEU A 199 -16.66 -7.08 7.83
C LEU A 199 -16.42 -6.94 9.34
N PHE A 200 -15.72 -5.91 9.82
CA PHE A 200 -15.28 -5.85 11.21
C PHE A 200 -16.43 -5.91 12.24
N PRO A 201 -17.51 -5.13 12.11
CA PRO A 201 -18.64 -5.24 13.02
C PRO A 201 -19.31 -6.62 12.98
N GLN A 202 -19.37 -7.24 11.80
CA GLN A 202 -19.97 -8.56 11.62
C GLN A 202 -19.12 -9.65 12.28
N ILE A 203 -17.80 -9.62 12.04
CA ILE A 203 -16.86 -10.56 12.67
C ILE A 203 -16.89 -10.39 14.19
N LYS A 204 -16.86 -9.14 14.70
CA LYS A 204 -16.95 -8.87 16.15
C LYS A 204 -18.18 -9.48 16.79
N ARG A 205 -19.34 -9.30 16.15
CA ARG A 205 -20.59 -9.89 16.61
C ARG A 205 -20.55 -11.41 16.59
N LEU A 206 -20.08 -12.01 15.48
CA LEU A 206 -19.99 -13.48 15.34
C LEU A 206 -19.02 -14.10 16.36
N LEU A 207 -17.91 -13.43 16.67
CA LEU A 207 -16.98 -13.86 17.71
C LEU A 207 -17.66 -13.91 19.08
N LEU A 208 -18.49 -12.92 19.40
CA LEU A 208 -19.24 -12.92 20.64
C LEU A 208 -20.35 -13.98 20.64
N ASP A 209 -21.18 -14.00 19.57
CA ASP A 209 -22.39 -14.84 19.52
C ASP A 209 -22.05 -16.36 19.43
N LEU A 210 -20.97 -16.72 18.71
CA LEU A 210 -20.62 -18.12 18.45
C LEU A 210 -19.53 -18.69 19.37
N HIS A 211 -18.66 -17.82 19.90
CA HIS A 211 -17.45 -18.25 20.61
C HIS A 211 -17.29 -17.62 22.00
N ASP A 212 -18.26 -16.79 22.44
CA ASP A 212 -18.16 -15.99 23.68
C ASP A 212 -16.85 -15.20 23.79
N LEU A 213 -16.32 -14.79 22.62
CA LEU A 213 -15.04 -14.10 22.50
C LEU A 213 -15.26 -12.61 22.22
N SER A 214 -14.89 -11.77 23.18
CA SER A 214 -14.95 -10.32 23.06
C SER A 214 -13.62 -9.78 22.57
N VAL A 215 -13.61 -9.11 21.40
CA VAL A 215 -12.43 -8.48 20.79
C VAL A 215 -12.66 -7.02 20.48
N ASP A 216 -11.57 -6.27 20.31
CA ASP A 216 -11.62 -4.89 19.84
C ASP A 216 -10.92 -4.74 18.51
N PHE A 217 -11.61 -4.09 17.56
CA PHE A 217 -11.03 -3.71 16.27
C PHE A 217 -10.55 -2.27 16.32
N TYR A 218 -9.38 -2.02 15.70
CA TYR A 218 -8.77 -0.69 15.59
C TYR A 218 -8.46 -0.40 14.11
N VAL A 219 -8.86 0.79 13.65
CA VAL A 219 -8.62 1.28 12.28
C VAL A 219 -7.90 2.62 12.27
N THR A 220 -7.34 3.00 11.11
CA THR A 220 -6.53 4.22 10.95
C THR A 220 -7.16 5.18 9.93
N PHE A 221 -8.48 5.41 10.04
CA PHE A 221 -9.23 6.23 9.10
C PHE A 221 -9.04 7.72 9.39
N ASN A 222 -9.04 8.54 8.34
CA ASN A 222 -9.13 9.99 8.53
C ASN A 222 -10.53 10.42 8.98
N ALA A 223 -10.65 11.67 9.43
CA ALA A 223 -11.91 12.22 9.92
C ALA A 223 -13.07 12.12 8.91
N LYS A 224 -12.78 12.31 7.61
CA LYS A 224 -13.80 12.23 6.55
C LYS A 224 -14.26 10.79 6.32
N GLU A 225 -13.33 9.85 6.28
CA GLU A 225 -13.64 8.42 6.14
C GLU A 225 -14.42 7.92 7.35
N TRP A 226 -13.98 8.30 8.56
CA TRP A 226 -14.66 7.93 9.80
C TRP A 226 -16.09 8.47 9.84
N ALA A 227 -16.28 9.74 9.52
CA ALA A 227 -17.61 10.36 9.48
C ALA A 227 -18.53 9.75 8.40
N ALA A 228 -17.97 9.12 7.37
CA ALA A 228 -18.74 8.45 6.32
C ALA A 228 -19.15 7.01 6.67
N THR A 229 -18.64 6.44 7.76
CA THR A 229 -19.05 5.12 8.25
C THR A 229 -20.40 5.16 8.95
N THR A 230 -21.05 4.01 9.09
CA THR A 230 -22.35 3.92 9.78
C THR A 230 -22.18 4.01 11.30
N GLU A 231 -23.22 4.44 12.03
CA GLU A 231 -23.23 4.43 13.50
C GLU A 231 -22.91 3.05 14.07
N PHE A 232 -23.42 1.99 13.45
CA PHE A 232 -23.13 0.61 13.83
C PHE A 232 -21.63 0.27 13.71
N PHE A 233 -20.97 0.76 12.65
CA PHE A 233 -19.53 0.61 12.49
C PHE A 233 -18.77 1.36 13.59
N GLN A 234 -19.13 2.62 13.85
CA GLN A 234 -18.50 3.46 14.87
C GLN A 234 -18.69 2.91 16.30
N ALA A 235 -19.82 2.30 16.58
CA ALA A 235 -20.07 1.64 17.87
C ALA A 235 -19.29 0.33 18.05
N SER A 236 -18.84 -0.28 16.94
CA SER A 236 -18.19 -1.59 16.93
C SER A 236 -16.66 -1.54 16.83
N VAL A 237 -16.11 -0.44 16.31
CA VAL A 237 -14.69 -0.32 15.92
C VAL A 237 -14.09 0.95 16.53
N ASN A 238 -12.83 0.92 16.89
CA ASN A 238 -12.10 2.07 17.40
C ASN A 238 -11.27 2.72 16.29
N ASN A 239 -11.32 4.03 16.15
CA ASN A 239 -10.49 4.76 15.19
C ASN A 239 -9.36 5.51 15.89
N VAL A 240 -8.12 5.22 15.54
CA VAL A 240 -6.95 5.93 16.08
C VAL A 240 -6.53 7.13 15.23
N GLY A 241 -7.18 7.30 14.06
CA GLY A 241 -6.84 8.35 13.11
C GLY A 241 -5.69 7.94 12.17
N VAL A 242 -5.32 8.88 11.30
CA VAL A 242 -4.23 8.66 10.33
C VAL A 242 -2.89 8.52 11.04
N LEU A 243 -2.12 7.53 10.63
CA LEU A 243 -0.76 7.31 11.12
C LEU A 243 0.27 7.74 10.06
N TYR A 244 1.34 8.36 10.53
CA TYR A 244 2.57 8.51 9.76
C TYR A 244 3.37 7.21 9.76
N SER A 245 4.26 7.05 8.79
CA SER A 245 5.04 5.82 8.62
C SER A 245 5.83 5.45 9.89
N ALA A 246 6.37 6.45 10.60
CA ALA A 246 7.10 6.24 11.85
C ALA A 246 6.22 5.81 13.04
N GLN A 247 4.90 5.98 12.95
CA GLN A 247 3.94 5.60 14.00
C GLN A 247 3.36 4.19 13.79
N CYS A 248 3.40 3.70 12.55
CA CYS A 248 2.83 2.38 12.23
C CYS A 248 3.45 1.24 13.06
N PRO A 249 4.78 1.14 13.25
CA PRO A 249 5.35 0.10 14.12
C PRO A 249 4.81 0.15 15.55
N THR A 250 4.68 1.34 16.14
CA THR A 250 4.12 1.53 17.48
C THR A 250 2.65 1.09 17.56
N PHE A 251 1.87 1.33 16.50
CA PHE A 251 0.50 0.83 16.41
C PHE A 251 0.48 -0.70 16.39
N TYR A 252 1.27 -1.32 15.52
CA TYR A 252 1.33 -2.79 15.45
C TYR A 252 1.78 -3.41 16.78
N GLN A 253 2.73 -2.80 17.49
CA GLN A 253 3.15 -3.29 18.82
C GLN A 253 1.98 -3.40 19.81
N GLN A 254 1.03 -2.45 19.73
CA GLN A 254 -0.13 -2.42 20.62
C GLN A 254 -1.26 -3.36 20.21
N MET A 255 -1.18 -3.99 19.02
CA MET A 255 -2.15 -4.98 18.57
C MET A 255 -1.71 -6.39 18.94
N ASP A 256 -2.70 -7.27 19.16
CA ASP A 256 -2.45 -8.71 19.34
C ASP A 256 -2.41 -9.43 18.00
N ALA A 257 -3.16 -8.92 17.02
CA ALA A 257 -3.21 -9.45 15.66
C ALA A 257 -3.52 -8.33 14.65
N VAL A 258 -3.38 -8.66 13.38
CA VAL A 258 -3.74 -7.78 12.24
C VAL A 258 -4.73 -8.50 11.35
N ILE A 259 -5.69 -7.75 10.79
CA ILE A 259 -6.63 -8.28 9.80
C ILE A 259 -6.47 -7.55 8.46
N PHE A 260 -6.45 -8.30 7.36
CA PHE A 260 -6.35 -7.78 6.00
C PHE A 260 -7.37 -8.42 5.06
N PRO A 261 -8.63 -7.95 5.05
CA PRO A 261 -9.74 -8.60 4.35
C PRO A 261 -9.93 -8.12 2.91
N SER A 262 -8.90 -7.54 2.27
CA SER A 262 -9.01 -6.93 0.94
C SER A 262 -9.47 -7.91 -0.13
N PHE A 263 -10.38 -7.48 -0.99
CA PHE A 263 -10.83 -8.26 -2.15
C PHE A 263 -9.82 -8.27 -3.30
N LEU A 264 -9.15 -7.13 -3.52
CA LEU A 264 -8.19 -6.96 -4.63
C LEU A 264 -7.15 -5.89 -4.31
N GLU A 265 -5.91 -6.18 -4.71
CA GLU A 265 -4.75 -5.28 -4.66
C GLU A 265 -3.82 -5.58 -5.83
N CYS A 266 -2.97 -4.63 -6.21
CA CYS A 266 -1.77 -4.94 -6.98
C CYS A 266 -0.66 -5.45 -6.05
N PHE A 267 -0.51 -4.74 -4.92
CA PHE A 267 0.37 -5.05 -3.81
C PHE A 267 -0.14 -4.31 -2.55
N SER A 268 0.16 -4.82 -1.37
CA SER A 268 -0.04 -4.08 -0.12
C SER A 268 1.12 -4.32 0.85
N ALA A 269 1.63 -3.25 1.45
CA ALA A 269 2.68 -3.34 2.46
C ALA A 269 2.15 -3.86 3.81
N THR A 270 0.87 -3.62 4.13
CA THR A 270 0.24 -3.98 5.41
C THR A 270 0.48 -5.45 5.82
N PRO A 271 0.37 -6.45 4.93
CA PRO A 271 0.71 -7.83 5.28
C PRO A 271 2.17 -8.01 5.71
N LEU A 272 3.12 -7.43 4.97
CA LEU A 272 4.54 -7.48 5.32
C LEU A 272 4.82 -6.77 6.65
N GLU A 273 4.18 -5.63 6.88
CA GLU A 273 4.30 -4.85 8.12
C GLU A 273 3.81 -5.65 9.33
N ALA A 274 2.69 -6.36 9.22
CA ALA A 274 2.19 -7.24 10.26
C ALA A 274 3.18 -8.36 10.58
N LEU A 275 3.67 -9.07 9.55
CA LEU A 275 4.56 -10.20 9.71
C LEU A 275 5.94 -9.79 10.26
N VAL A 276 6.52 -8.65 9.83
CA VAL A 276 7.80 -8.19 10.38
C VAL A 276 7.69 -7.75 11.83
N MET A 277 6.51 -7.28 12.24
CA MET A 277 6.19 -6.94 13.62
C MET A 277 5.76 -8.17 14.46
N GLU A 278 5.93 -9.37 13.91
CA GLU A 278 5.59 -10.64 14.55
C GLU A 278 4.13 -10.67 15.03
N LYS A 279 3.23 -10.12 14.21
CA LYS A 279 1.79 -10.14 14.50
C LYS A 279 1.09 -11.21 13.69
N PRO A 280 0.24 -12.03 14.33
CA PRO A 280 -0.66 -12.92 13.61
C PRO A 280 -1.44 -12.13 12.57
N LEU A 281 -1.43 -12.59 11.32
CA LEU A 281 -2.11 -11.93 10.21
C LEU A 281 -3.28 -12.77 9.73
N PHE A 282 -4.50 -12.30 9.94
CA PHE A 282 -5.72 -12.85 9.35
C PHE A 282 -5.97 -12.18 8.00
N ALA A 283 -5.82 -12.89 6.91
CA ALA A 283 -5.84 -12.31 5.57
C ALA A 283 -6.82 -12.98 4.63
N SER A 284 -7.28 -12.23 3.62
CA SER A 284 -8.08 -12.80 2.54
C SER A 284 -7.31 -13.90 1.82
N ASP A 285 -7.96 -15.00 1.52
CA ASP A 285 -7.42 -16.04 0.63
C ASP A 285 -7.45 -15.57 -0.82
N ARG A 286 -6.40 -14.85 -1.21
CA ARG A 286 -6.21 -14.27 -2.55
C ARG A 286 -4.76 -14.41 -3.00
N GLY A 287 -4.53 -14.62 -4.30
CA GLY A 287 -3.21 -14.84 -4.87
C GLY A 287 -2.21 -13.73 -4.50
N PHE A 288 -2.61 -12.46 -4.62
CA PHE A 288 -1.74 -11.32 -4.32
C PHE A 288 -1.25 -11.26 -2.85
N ILE A 289 -1.94 -11.93 -1.90
CA ILE A 289 -1.48 -12.03 -0.52
C ILE A 289 -0.65 -13.30 -0.35
N ARG A 290 -1.08 -14.43 -0.93
CA ARG A 290 -0.32 -15.68 -0.86
C ARG A 290 1.06 -15.56 -1.48
N ASP A 291 1.20 -14.83 -2.60
CA ASP A 291 2.49 -14.58 -3.26
C ASP A 291 3.48 -13.85 -2.34
N VAL A 292 2.96 -13.02 -1.42
CA VAL A 292 3.78 -12.19 -0.52
C VAL A 292 4.00 -12.86 0.83
N CYS A 293 2.96 -13.47 1.40
CA CYS A 293 2.97 -13.98 2.77
C CYS A 293 3.21 -15.51 2.86
N GLY A 294 3.13 -16.25 1.73
CA GLY A 294 3.28 -17.71 1.75
C GLY A 294 2.32 -18.35 2.76
N ASP A 295 2.86 -19.25 3.58
CA ASP A 295 2.09 -19.95 4.63
C ASP A 295 2.08 -19.22 5.98
N TYR A 296 2.60 -17.98 6.05
CA TYR A 296 2.73 -17.27 7.33
C TYR A 296 1.48 -16.52 7.77
N ALA A 297 0.46 -16.36 6.90
CA ALA A 297 -0.83 -15.78 7.29
C ALA A 297 -1.88 -16.87 7.55
N TRP A 298 -2.92 -16.50 8.28
CA TRP A 298 -4.16 -17.26 8.45
C TRP A 298 -5.18 -16.77 7.44
N TYR A 299 -5.52 -17.63 6.48
CA TYR A 299 -6.32 -17.25 5.34
C TYR A 299 -7.80 -17.58 5.52
N PHE A 300 -8.65 -16.65 5.08
CA PHE A 300 -10.11 -16.83 5.06
C PHE A 300 -10.73 -16.26 3.77
N ASN A 301 -11.89 -16.76 3.39
CA ASN A 301 -12.63 -16.17 2.29
C ASN A 301 -13.20 -14.78 2.69
N PRO A 302 -12.80 -13.67 2.02
CA PRO A 302 -13.26 -12.33 2.36
C PRO A 302 -14.76 -12.10 2.18
N GLU A 303 -15.49 -13.00 1.55
CA GLU A 303 -16.95 -12.99 1.46
C GLU A 303 -17.62 -13.72 2.64
N ASN A 304 -16.85 -14.41 3.52
CA ASN A 304 -17.37 -15.26 4.58
C ASN A 304 -16.95 -14.77 5.99
N PRO A 305 -17.74 -13.90 6.62
CA PRO A 305 -17.41 -13.40 7.95
C PRO A 305 -17.44 -14.50 9.05
N VAL A 306 -18.21 -15.59 8.85
CA VAL A 306 -18.25 -16.71 9.78
C VAL A 306 -16.93 -17.47 9.78
N GLU A 307 -16.35 -17.69 8.60
CA GLU A 307 -15.03 -18.32 8.46
C GLU A 307 -13.95 -17.49 9.14
N ALA A 308 -13.96 -16.15 8.92
CA ALA A 308 -13.04 -15.25 9.59
C ALA A 308 -13.18 -15.31 11.13
N ALA A 309 -14.40 -15.30 11.66
CA ALA A 309 -14.66 -15.40 13.08
C ALA A 309 -14.17 -16.75 13.66
N ASN A 310 -14.48 -17.86 13.00
CA ASN A 310 -14.03 -19.19 13.42
C ASN A 310 -12.50 -19.30 13.43
N LEU A 311 -11.83 -18.72 12.42
CA LEU A 311 -10.39 -18.72 12.31
C LEU A 311 -9.73 -17.91 13.45
N ILE A 312 -10.25 -16.71 13.72
CA ILE A 312 -9.77 -15.84 14.82
C ILE A 312 -9.98 -16.53 16.18
N ALA A 313 -11.18 -17.07 16.41
CA ALA A 313 -11.49 -17.79 17.66
C ALA A 313 -10.58 -19.03 17.85
N THR A 314 -10.32 -19.78 16.79
CA THR A 314 -9.41 -20.93 16.82
C THR A 314 -7.99 -20.49 17.18
N TYR A 315 -7.53 -19.38 16.60
CA TYR A 315 -6.21 -18.82 16.92
C TYR A 315 -6.12 -18.43 18.39
N VAL A 316 -7.07 -17.62 18.88
CA VAL A 316 -7.06 -17.12 20.27
C VAL A 316 -7.08 -18.28 21.26
N ASN A 317 -7.89 -19.32 21.01
CA ASN A 317 -8.07 -20.43 21.94
C ASN A 317 -6.94 -21.48 21.89
N LYS A 318 -6.24 -21.64 20.76
CA LYS A 318 -5.29 -22.75 20.56
C LYS A 318 -3.85 -22.32 20.30
N ASN A 319 -3.63 -21.20 19.63
CA ASN A 319 -2.31 -20.83 19.11
C ASN A 319 -1.71 -19.62 19.83
N MET A 320 -2.54 -18.80 20.49
CA MET A 320 -2.05 -17.61 21.20
C MET A 320 -1.04 -18.02 22.29
N GLY A 321 0.16 -17.43 22.24
CA GLY A 321 1.26 -17.77 23.14
C GLY A 321 2.05 -19.04 22.80
N HIS A 322 1.71 -19.73 21.69
CA HIS A 322 2.42 -20.94 21.24
C HIS A 322 2.93 -20.81 19.79
N ASP A 323 2.88 -19.62 19.19
CA ASP A 323 3.15 -19.39 17.78
C ASP A 323 4.46 -18.59 17.53
N ASP A 324 5.24 -18.34 18.56
CA ASP A 324 6.43 -17.49 18.51
C ASP A 324 7.44 -17.95 17.43
N VAL A 325 7.64 -19.25 17.28
CA VAL A 325 8.55 -19.81 16.26
C VAL A 325 8.07 -19.49 14.85
N ARG A 326 6.75 -19.60 14.59
CA ARG A 326 6.16 -19.29 13.30
C ARG A 326 6.21 -17.78 13.01
N LEU A 327 5.93 -16.94 14.01
CA LEU A 327 5.98 -15.49 13.87
C LEU A 327 7.41 -14.99 13.64
N ALA A 328 8.41 -15.56 14.33
CA ALA A 328 9.82 -15.28 14.06
C ALA A 328 10.24 -15.71 12.65
N ALA A 329 9.78 -16.87 12.17
CA ALA A 329 10.02 -17.32 10.80
C ALA A 329 9.36 -16.41 9.77
N ALA A 330 8.12 -15.96 10.04
CA ALA A 330 7.42 -14.98 9.21
C ALA A 330 8.18 -13.66 9.08
N ARG A 331 8.73 -13.17 10.19
CA ARG A 331 9.61 -11.99 10.19
C ARG A 331 10.83 -12.18 9.30
N GLN A 332 11.51 -13.32 9.39
CA GLN A 332 12.65 -13.61 8.54
C GLN A 332 12.28 -13.69 7.05
N HIS A 333 11.15 -14.32 6.73
CA HIS A 333 10.61 -14.36 5.37
C HIS A 333 10.44 -12.95 4.79
N VAL A 334 9.84 -12.02 5.54
CA VAL A 334 9.63 -10.64 5.09
C VAL A 334 10.94 -9.90 4.87
N ILE A 335 11.91 -10.06 5.77
CA ILE A 335 13.22 -9.40 5.65
C ILE A 335 13.97 -9.86 4.38
N GLN A 336 13.76 -11.11 3.98
CA GLN A 336 14.37 -11.70 2.78
C GLN A 336 13.58 -11.39 1.49
N PHE A 337 12.28 -11.16 1.59
CA PHE A 337 11.39 -10.97 0.42
C PHE A 337 11.79 -9.77 -0.43
N SER A 338 11.95 -8.61 0.16
CA SER A 338 12.45 -7.38 -0.46
C SER A 338 12.67 -6.30 0.60
N ASN A 339 13.62 -5.41 0.36
CA ASN A 339 13.88 -4.29 1.26
C ASN A 339 13.80 -2.94 0.54
N ALA A 340 13.50 -1.90 1.30
CA ALA A 340 13.30 -0.56 0.78
C ALA A 340 14.54 -0.02 0.03
N ARG A 341 15.76 -0.35 0.52
CA ARG A 341 17.00 0.09 -0.10
C ARG A 341 17.21 -0.51 -1.48
N GLN A 342 17.00 -1.83 -1.63
CA GLN A 342 17.12 -2.49 -2.93
C GLN A 342 16.12 -1.90 -3.92
N ARG A 343 14.87 -1.70 -3.51
CA ARG A 343 13.86 -1.07 -4.36
C ARG A 343 14.26 0.33 -4.82
N ALA A 344 14.83 1.16 -3.92
CA ALA A 344 15.30 2.50 -4.28
C ALA A 344 16.45 2.44 -5.31
N VAL A 345 17.38 1.49 -5.13
CA VAL A 345 18.47 1.22 -6.08
C VAL A 345 17.91 0.75 -7.42
N ASP A 346 16.93 -0.16 -7.43
CA ASP A 346 16.34 -0.69 -8.66
C ASP A 346 15.62 0.42 -9.45
N TYR A 347 14.86 1.29 -8.78
CA TYR A 347 14.24 2.45 -9.45
C TYR A 347 15.27 3.41 -10.04
N LEU A 348 16.35 3.68 -9.29
CA LEU A 348 17.41 4.55 -9.78
C LEU A 348 18.12 3.94 -11.00
N SER A 349 18.50 2.67 -10.91
CA SER A 349 19.16 1.94 -12.00
C SER A 349 18.28 1.85 -13.24
N LEU A 350 16.97 1.64 -13.08
CA LEU A 350 16.01 1.64 -14.17
C LEU A 350 15.99 3.01 -14.88
N MET A 351 15.89 4.11 -14.12
CA MET A 351 15.89 5.47 -14.69
C MET A 351 17.19 5.78 -15.41
N GLN A 352 18.35 5.42 -14.85
CA GLN A 352 19.67 5.63 -15.45
C GLN A 352 19.85 4.83 -16.74
N THR A 353 19.49 3.55 -16.74
CA THR A 353 19.56 2.70 -17.93
C THR A 353 18.73 3.27 -19.07
N ILE A 354 17.48 3.65 -18.78
CA ILE A 354 16.57 4.21 -19.78
C ILE A 354 17.07 5.57 -20.31
N ALA A 355 17.66 6.39 -19.45
CA ALA A 355 18.23 7.67 -19.85
C ALA A 355 19.43 7.48 -20.82
N THR A 356 20.26 6.47 -20.56
CA THR A 356 21.45 6.17 -21.37
C THR A 356 21.10 5.60 -22.74
N ASP A 357 20.13 4.70 -22.82
CA ASP A 357 19.70 4.09 -24.07
C ASP A 357 19.23 5.14 -25.11
N ARG A 358 18.63 6.24 -24.65
CA ARG A 358 18.21 7.34 -25.53
C ARG A 358 19.36 8.22 -26.03
N SER A 359 20.46 8.28 -25.28
CA SER A 359 21.64 9.10 -25.68
C SER A 359 22.44 8.44 -26.82
N VAL A 360 22.17 7.16 -27.10
CA VAL A 360 22.86 6.34 -28.12
C VAL A 360 21.98 6.13 -29.37
N ALA A 361 20.68 6.42 -29.31
CA ALA A 361 19.72 6.28 -30.43
C ALA A 361 19.43 7.65 -31.08
#